data_46c23494a406d6a30d9324fb5c36d8d4
#
_entry.id   46c23494a406d6a30d9324fb5c36d8d4
#
_cell.length_a   1.000
_cell.length_b   1.000
_cell.length_c   1.000
_cell.angle_alpha   90.00
_cell.angle_beta   90.00
_cell.angle_gamma   90.00
#
_symmetry.space_group_name_H-M   'P 1'
#
loop_
_entity.id
_entity.type
_entity.pdbx_description
1 polymer ?
#
loop_
_entity_poly.entity_id
_entity_poly.type
_entity_poly.pdbx_seq_one_letter_code
_entity_poly.pdbx_strand_id
1 'polypeptide(L)'
;MTIEEFLTEWNNADTRVLVHTSGSTGKPKPLWVEKSRMLNSARITCDFLRLKAGDTALLCMPLDYIAGKMVVVRSIERNLQLINVKPSGHPLSDDSLHQANALHEEITFAAMVPLQVYNSLQVPQERERLRKIKQLIIGGGAIDDNLSEALKDFPHA
;
A
#
# COMPACT_ATOMS: atom_id res chain seq x y z
N MET A 1 -9.29 6.53 -10.32
CA MET A 1 -9.44 7.49 -9.19
C MET A 1 -8.08 8.06 -8.81
N THR A 2 -8.01 9.37 -8.70
CA THR A 2 -6.80 10.06 -8.23
C THR A 2 -6.83 10.22 -6.71
N ILE A 3 -5.68 10.59 -6.11
CA ILE A 3 -5.63 10.90 -4.68
C ILE A 3 -6.54 12.09 -4.35
N GLU A 4 -6.55 13.11 -5.18
CA GLU A 4 -7.38 14.30 -5.00
C GLU A 4 -8.87 13.95 -5.01
N GLU A 5 -9.29 13.08 -5.93
CA GLU A 5 -10.67 12.59 -5.99
C GLU A 5 -11.03 11.82 -4.72
N PHE A 6 -10.15 10.95 -4.26
CA PHE A 6 -10.39 10.20 -3.03
C PHE A 6 -10.43 11.11 -1.80
N LEU A 7 -9.52 12.08 -1.70
CA LEU A 7 -9.52 13.02 -0.58
C LEU A 7 -10.77 13.88 -0.56
N THR A 8 -11.30 14.26 -1.73
CA THR A 8 -12.58 14.98 -1.83
C THR A 8 -13.71 14.12 -1.29
N GLU A 9 -13.76 12.85 -1.67
CA GLU A 9 -14.75 11.90 -1.15
C GLU A 9 -14.58 11.67 0.35
N TRP A 10 -13.35 11.52 0.82
CA TRP A 10 -13.06 11.31 2.24
C TRP A 10 -13.50 12.49 3.11
N ASN A 11 -13.34 13.71 2.61
CA ASN A 11 -13.65 14.94 3.34
C ASN A 11 -15.07 15.44 3.13
N ASN A 12 -15.91 14.75 2.35
CA ASN A 12 -17.30 15.14 2.16
C ASN A 12 -18.12 14.87 3.44
N ALA A 13 -19.40 15.28 3.43
CA ALA A 13 -20.28 15.14 4.58
C ALA A 13 -20.81 13.73 4.81
N ASP A 14 -20.60 12.80 3.86
CA ASP A 14 -21.04 11.41 4.00
C ASP A 14 -20.22 10.68 5.05
N THR A 15 -20.87 9.78 5.80
CA THR A 15 -20.22 8.96 6.82
C THR A 15 -19.59 7.70 6.24
N ARG A 16 -19.87 7.38 4.97
CA ARG A 16 -19.43 6.17 4.30
C ARG A 16 -18.69 6.47 3.00
N VAL A 17 -17.86 5.54 2.62
CA VAL A 17 -17.12 5.55 1.35
C VAL A 17 -17.51 4.31 0.57
N LEU A 18 -17.75 4.48 -0.73
CA LEU A 18 -17.94 3.33 -1.62
C LEU A 18 -16.58 2.73 -1.95
N VAL A 19 -16.42 1.47 -1.62
CA VAL A 19 -15.19 0.73 -1.92
C VAL A 19 -15.52 -0.47 -2.83
N HIS A 20 -14.51 -0.95 -3.53
CA HIS A 20 -14.61 -2.14 -4.34
C HIS A 20 -13.57 -3.15 -3.85
N THR A 21 -13.98 -4.39 -3.70
CA THR A 21 -13.04 -5.49 -3.45
C THR A 21 -12.62 -6.05 -4.80
N SER A 22 -11.37 -6.49 -4.90
CA SER A 22 -10.85 -7.08 -6.15
C SER A 22 -11.53 -8.40 -6.52
N GLY A 23 -12.16 -9.06 -5.57
CA GLY A 23 -12.94 -10.28 -5.76
C GLY A 23 -12.15 -11.45 -6.33
N SER A 24 -12.04 -12.53 -5.58
CA SER A 24 -11.46 -13.80 -6.07
C SER A 24 -12.28 -14.43 -7.20
N THR A 25 -13.49 -13.92 -7.47
CA THR A 25 -14.45 -14.45 -8.46
C THR A 25 -14.54 -13.59 -9.73
N GLY A 26 -13.62 -12.66 -9.95
CA GLY A 26 -13.46 -11.94 -11.21
C GLY A 26 -14.21 -10.61 -11.35
N LYS A 27 -15.24 -10.33 -10.57
CA LYS A 27 -15.94 -9.05 -10.61
C LYS A 27 -15.78 -8.28 -9.31
N PRO A 28 -15.32 -7.00 -9.37
CA PRO A 28 -15.28 -6.16 -8.17
C PRO A 28 -16.67 -6.03 -7.56
N LYS A 29 -16.76 -6.21 -6.25
CA LYS A 29 -18.02 -6.05 -5.53
C LYS A 29 -18.05 -4.67 -4.86
N PRO A 30 -19.09 -3.85 -5.09
CA PRO A 30 -19.24 -2.60 -4.39
C PRO A 30 -19.66 -2.85 -2.94
N LEU A 31 -19.12 -2.05 -2.03
CA LEU A 31 -19.43 -2.12 -0.61
C LEU A 31 -19.31 -0.71 -0.01
N TRP A 32 -20.32 -0.31 0.77
CA TRP A 32 -20.27 0.93 1.54
C TRP A 32 -19.63 0.65 2.90
N VAL A 33 -18.58 1.36 3.23
CA VAL A 33 -17.85 1.22 4.49
C VAL A 33 -17.85 2.53 5.24
N GLU A 34 -18.10 2.48 6.54
CA GLU A 34 -18.06 3.66 7.39
C GLU A 34 -16.62 4.17 7.53
N LYS A 35 -16.44 5.49 7.36
CA LYS A 35 -15.14 6.15 7.53
C LYS A 35 -14.54 5.91 8.90
N SER A 36 -15.37 5.89 9.95
CA SER A 36 -14.93 5.61 11.30
C SER A 36 -14.31 4.22 11.44
N ARG A 37 -14.86 3.23 10.75
CA ARG A 37 -14.33 1.86 10.72
C ARG A 37 -13.01 1.80 9.98
N MET A 38 -12.90 2.53 8.87
CA MET A 38 -11.65 2.60 8.11
C MET A 38 -10.55 3.26 8.95
N LEU A 39 -10.85 4.34 9.66
CA LEU A 39 -9.90 4.99 10.57
C LEU A 39 -9.49 4.07 11.71
N ASN A 40 -10.43 3.34 12.30
CA ASN A 40 -10.11 2.40 13.37
C ASN A 40 -9.21 1.27 12.88
N SER A 41 -9.50 0.72 11.71
CA SER A 41 -8.65 -0.29 11.07
C SER A 41 -7.25 0.26 10.78
N ALA A 42 -7.18 1.49 10.28
CA ALA A 42 -5.90 2.16 10.02
C ALA A 42 -5.09 2.34 11.31
N ARG A 43 -5.73 2.76 12.39
CA ARG A 43 -5.09 2.93 13.69
C ARG A 43 -4.51 1.61 14.19
N ILE A 44 -5.28 0.53 14.12
CA ILE A 44 -4.85 -0.79 14.55
C ILE A 44 -3.61 -1.24 13.75
N THR A 45 -3.65 -1.08 12.44
CA THR A 45 -2.51 -1.44 11.58
C THR A 45 -1.28 -0.60 11.88
N CYS A 46 -1.44 0.72 11.99
CA CYS A 46 -0.33 1.62 12.28
C CYS A 46 0.28 1.35 13.65
N ASP A 47 -0.54 1.05 14.66
CA ASP A 47 -0.06 0.67 15.99
C ASP A 47 0.73 -0.65 15.93
N PHE A 48 0.18 -1.65 15.26
CA PHE A 48 0.81 -2.96 15.10
C PHE A 48 2.17 -2.85 14.41
N LEU A 49 2.26 -2.05 13.35
CA LEU A 49 3.49 -1.84 12.60
C LEU A 49 4.40 -0.76 13.23
N ARG A 50 3.98 -0.15 14.32
CA ARG A 50 4.72 0.89 15.04
C ARG A 50 5.09 2.08 14.13
N LEU A 51 4.18 2.46 13.26
CA LEU A 51 4.37 3.61 12.38
C LEU A 51 4.23 4.90 13.17
N LYS A 52 5.03 5.89 12.80
CA LYS A 52 5.07 7.22 13.45
C LYS A 52 4.77 8.30 12.45
N ALA A 53 4.27 9.44 12.91
CA ALA A 53 4.10 10.62 12.07
C ALA A 53 5.43 10.97 11.38
N GLY A 54 5.37 11.24 10.09
CA GLY A 54 6.54 11.51 9.26
C GLY A 54 7.15 10.29 8.59
N ASP A 55 6.78 9.07 9.01
CA ASP A 55 7.20 7.86 8.30
C ASP A 55 6.64 7.87 6.86
N THR A 56 7.34 7.21 5.95
CA THR A 56 6.95 7.17 4.54
C THR A 56 6.09 5.94 4.24
N ALA A 57 5.06 6.14 3.41
CA ALA A 57 4.18 5.07 2.96
C ALA A 57 4.13 5.06 1.43
N LEU A 58 4.39 3.91 0.82
CA LEU A 58 4.33 3.75 -0.62
C LEU A 58 2.92 3.33 -1.05
N LEU A 59 2.31 4.14 -1.90
CA LEU A 59 1.06 3.80 -2.57
C LEU A 59 1.38 3.36 -3.99
N CYS A 60 1.20 2.08 -4.27
CA CYS A 60 1.46 1.48 -5.58
C CYS A 60 0.30 0.61 -6.07
N MET A 61 -0.86 0.77 -5.46
CA MET A 61 -2.09 0.06 -5.83
C MET A 61 -3.17 1.05 -6.27
N PRO A 62 -4.11 0.61 -7.15
CA PRO A 62 -5.18 1.49 -7.59
C PRO A 62 -6.08 1.94 -6.43
N LEU A 63 -6.45 3.21 -6.43
CA LEU A 63 -7.41 3.77 -5.46
C LEU A 63 -8.85 3.37 -5.75
N ASP A 64 -9.10 2.67 -6.85
CA ASP A 64 -10.41 2.10 -7.17
C ASP A 64 -10.78 0.95 -6.22
N TYR A 65 -9.80 0.34 -5.57
CA TYR A 65 -9.99 -0.78 -4.65
C TYR A 65 -9.69 -0.37 -3.22
N ILE A 66 -10.30 -1.09 -2.28
CA ILE A 66 -10.16 -0.80 -0.85
C ILE A 66 -8.70 -0.85 -0.37
N ALA A 67 -7.88 -1.74 -0.94
CA ALA A 67 -6.48 -1.88 -0.53
C ALA A 67 -5.69 -0.58 -0.73
N GLY A 68 -5.85 0.06 -1.91
CA GLY A 68 -5.22 1.34 -2.19
C GLY A 68 -5.77 2.46 -1.32
N LYS A 69 -7.09 2.53 -1.16
CA LYS A 69 -7.72 3.52 -0.28
C LYS A 69 -7.21 3.41 1.16
N MET A 70 -7.02 2.20 1.67
CA MET A 70 -6.54 2.00 3.04
C MET A 70 -5.11 2.49 3.26
N VAL A 71 -4.25 2.48 2.25
CA VAL A 71 -2.92 3.10 2.35
C VAL A 71 -3.06 4.59 2.61
N VAL A 72 -3.97 5.26 1.89
CA VAL A 72 -4.23 6.69 2.08
C VAL A 72 -4.85 6.95 3.46
N VAL A 73 -5.82 6.14 3.88
CA VAL A 73 -6.47 6.29 5.20
C VAL A 73 -5.46 6.11 6.33
N ARG A 74 -4.54 5.16 6.23
CA ARG A 74 -3.45 4.98 7.20
C ARG A 74 -2.55 6.21 7.24
N SER A 75 -2.28 6.79 6.08
CA SER A 75 -1.47 8.01 5.99
C SER A 75 -2.16 9.20 6.64
N ILE A 76 -3.48 9.31 6.50
CA ILE A 76 -4.27 10.36 7.15
C ILE A 76 -4.27 10.16 8.67
N GLU A 77 -4.54 8.94 9.11
CA GLU A 77 -4.62 8.62 10.55
C GLU A 77 -3.30 8.88 11.27
N ARG A 78 -2.18 8.48 10.67
CA ARG A 78 -0.87 8.54 11.34
C ARG A 78 0.01 9.69 10.83
N ASN A 79 -0.50 10.54 9.94
CA ASN A 79 0.26 11.63 9.34
C ASN A 79 1.55 11.13 8.66
N LEU A 80 1.41 10.08 7.85
CA LEU A 80 2.52 9.53 7.08
C LEU A 80 2.76 10.36 5.82
N GLN A 81 4.00 10.34 5.34
CA GLN A 81 4.36 10.94 4.05
C GLN A 81 4.06 9.93 2.95
N LEU A 82 3.06 10.22 2.14
CA LEU A 82 2.63 9.33 1.06
C LEU A 82 3.51 9.51 -0.17
N ILE A 83 4.08 8.41 -0.64
CA ILE A 83 4.80 8.36 -1.91
C ILE A 83 3.87 7.65 -2.90
N ASN A 84 3.37 8.40 -3.89
CA ASN A 84 2.44 7.88 -4.89
C ASN A 84 3.18 7.52 -6.16
N VAL A 85 3.16 6.23 -6.51
CA VAL A 85 3.68 5.76 -7.78
C VAL A 85 2.54 5.16 -8.62
N LYS A 86 2.71 5.17 -9.94
CA LYS A 86 1.72 4.61 -10.83
C LYS A 86 1.55 3.11 -10.55
N PRO A 87 0.33 2.61 -10.39
CA PRO A 87 0.10 1.18 -10.25
C PRO A 87 0.65 0.40 -11.46
N SER A 88 1.51 -0.56 -11.19
CA SER A 88 2.12 -1.40 -12.23
C SER A 88 2.59 -2.72 -11.61
N GLY A 89 3.06 -3.62 -12.46
CA GLY A 89 3.68 -4.87 -12.00
C GLY A 89 5.07 -4.67 -11.38
N HIS A 90 5.70 -3.51 -11.61
CA HIS A 90 7.03 -3.17 -11.12
C HIS A 90 7.05 -1.79 -10.45
N PRO A 91 6.34 -1.62 -9.31
CA PRO A 91 6.23 -0.30 -8.68
C PRO A 91 7.55 0.25 -8.17
N LEU A 92 8.51 -0.62 -7.84
CA LEU A 92 9.79 -0.20 -7.29
C LEU A 92 10.79 0.29 -8.35
N SER A 93 10.45 0.16 -9.64
CA SER A 93 11.23 0.73 -10.74
C SER A 93 10.68 2.06 -11.25
N ASP A 94 9.63 2.59 -10.64
CA ASP A 94 9.03 3.85 -11.06
C ASP A 94 10.01 5.01 -10.92
N ASP A 95 10.10 5.85 -11.95
CA ASP A 95 11.04 6.98 -11.99
C ASP A 95 10.80 7.98 -10.87
N SER A 96 9.56 8.13 -10.41
CA SER A 96 9.23 9.02 -9.30
C SER A 96 9.93 8.64 -8.00
N LEU A 97 10.29 7.36 -7.82
CA LEU A 97 11.07 6.91 -6.65
C LEU A 97 12.50 7.42 -6.67
N HIS A 98 13.10 7.62 -7.83
CA HIS A 98 14.43 8.21 -7.93
C HIS A 98 14.44 9.64 -7.45
N GLN A 99 13.39 10.40 -7.76
CA GLN A 99 13.24 11.76 -7.29
C GLN A 99 12.92 11.81 -5.79
N ALA A 100 12.09 10.90 -5.32
CA ALA A 100 11.77 10.77 -3.89
C ALA A 100 12.97 10.31 -3.07
N ASN A 101 13.82 9.44 -3.62
CA ASN A 101 15.03 8.96 -2.95
C ASN A 101 16.05 10.06 -2.65
N ALA A 102 16.02 11.15 -3.37
CA ALA A 102 16.84 12.33 -3.04
C ALA A 102 16.39 12.98 -1.73
N LEU A 103 15.13 12.74 -1.31
CA LEU A 103 14.52 13.30 -0.12
C LEU A 103 14.23 12.25 0.95
N HIS A 104 14.04 10.98 0.55
CA HIS A 104 13.62 9.89 1.44
C HIS A 104 14.39 8.63 1.08
N GLU A 105 15.45 8.36 1.81
CA GLU A 105 16.29 7.17 1.57
C GLU A 105 15.59 5.86 1.91
N GLU A 106 14.51 5.90 2.70
CA GLU A 106 13.83 4.70 3.16
C GLU A 106 12.32 4.80 2.99
N ILE A 107 11.72 3.70 2.51
CA ILE A 107 10.29 3.49 2.58
C ILE A 107 10.00 2.73 3.87
N THR A 108 9.26 3.36 4.78
CA THR A 108 8.94 2.74 6.06
C THR A 108 7.86 1.67 5.90
N PHE A 109 6.84 1.94 5.09
CA PHE A 109 5.70 1.07 4.93
C PHE A 109 5.30 0.97 3.47
N ALA A 110 4.96 -0.24 3.03
CA ALA A 110 4.36 -0.48 1.73
C ALA A 110 3.34 -1.61 1.80
N ALA A 111 2.29 -1.50 1.01
CA ALA A 111 1.33 -2.58 0.78
C ALA A 111 1.40 -2.96 -0.70
N MET A 112 1.62 -4.22 -0.98
CA MET A 112 1.80 -4.74 -2.34
C MET A 112 0.99 -6.02 -2.52
N VAL A 113 0.66 -6.32 -3.77
CA VAL A 113 0.08 -7.62 -4.10
C VAL A 113 1.19 -8.64 -4.40
N PRO A 114 0.93 -9.96 -4.28
CA PRO A 114 1.96 -10.98 -4.48
C PRO A 114 2.69 -10.87 -5.82
N LEU A 115 1.97 -10.54 -6.90
CA LEU A 115 2.57 -10.39 -8.22
C LEU A 115 3.64 -9.28 -8.24
N GLN A 116 3.37 -8.14 -7.60
CA GLN A 116 4.33 -7.04 -7.52
C GLN A 116 5.59 -7.46 -6.76
N VAL A 117 5.41 -8.19 -5.66
CA VAL A 117 6.53 -8.70 -4.86
C VAL A 117 7.34 -9.72 -5.68
N TYR A 118 6.67 -10.65 -6.32
CA TYR A 118 7.31 -11.64 -7.18
C TYR A 118 8.15 -10.97 -8.28
N ASN A 119 7.56 -10.01 -8.98
CA ASN A 119 8.25 -9.29 -10.05
C ASN A 119 9.46 -8.51 -9.52
N SER A 120 9.33 -7.89 -8.36
CA SER A 120 10.42 -7.14 -7.74
C SER A 120 11.60 -8.05 -7.37
N LEU A 121 11.33 -9.28 -6.95
CA LEU A 121 12.37 -10.24 -6.60
C LEU A 121 13.19 -10.69 -7.82
N GLN A 122 12.67 -10.55 -9.05
CA GLN A 122 13.36 -10.95 -10.27
C GLN A 122 14.35 -9.89 -10.77
N VAL A 123 14.27 -8.66 -10.29
CA VAL A 123 15.13 -7.55 -10.73
C VAL A 123 16.03 -7.13 -9.56
N PRO A 124 17.36 -7.25 -9.70
CA PRO A 124 18.27 -7.00 -8.58
C PRO A 124 18.10 -5.65 -7.89
N GLN A 125 17.89 -4.56 -8.64
CA GLN A 125 17.70 -3.23 -8.08
C GLN A 125 16.38 -3.12 -7.30
N GLU A 126 15.31 -3.70 -7.82
CA GLU A 126 14.00 -3.71 -7.17
C GLU A 126 14.03 -4.60 -5.93
N ARG A 127 14.71 -5.75 -6.01
CA ARG A 127 14.89 -6.65 -4.87
C ARG A 127 15.58 -5.95 -3.71
N GLU A 128 16.61 -5.16 -4.00
CA GLU A 128 17.33 -4.42 -2.97
C GLU A 128 16.45 -3.34 -2.34
N ARG A 129 15.64 -2.64 -3.14
CA ARG A 129 14.68 -1.68 -2.62
C ARG A 129 13.60 -2.34 -1.77
N LEU A 130 13.09 -3.49 -2.22
CA LEU A 130 12.13 -4.27 -1.46
C LEU A 130 12.68 -4.68 -0.10
N ARG A 131 13.93 -5.11 -0.06
CA ARG A 131 14.62 -5.50 1.18
C ARG A 131 14.71 -4.36 2.18
N LYS A 132 14.84 -3.13 1.70
CA LYS A 132 14.97 -1.93 2.55
C LYS A 132 13.64 -1.43 3.12
N ILE A 133 12.51 -1.88 2.60
CA ILE A 133 11.21 -1.53 3.16
C ILE A 133 11.10 -2.10 4.57
N LYS A 134 10.84 -1.24 5.55
CA LYS A 134 10.83 -1.67 6.96
C LYS A 134 9.62 -2.52 7.31
N GLN A 135 8.45 -2.18 6.78
CA GLN A 135 7.21 -2.90 7.02
C GLN A 135 6.50 -3.13 5.69
N LEU A 136 6.37 -4.38 5.30
CA LEU A 136 5.73 -4.78 4.05
C LEU A 136 4.50 -5.64 4.33
N ILE A 137 3.34 -5.18 3.89
CA ILE A 137 2.12 -5.97 3.89
C ILE A 137 1.93 -6.53 2.48
N ILE A 138 1.71 -7.82 2.38
CA ILE A 138 1.43 -8.50 1.13
C ILE A 138 0.01 -9.07 1.22
N GLY A 139 -0.87 -8.60 0.35
CA GLY A 139 -2.27 -9.02 0.38
C GLY A 139 -2.92 -8.92 -0.99
N GLY A 140 -4.21 -9.28 -1.04
CA GLY A 140 -4.97 -9.23 -2.30
C GLY A 140 -4.77 -10.44 -3.21
N GLY A 141 -4.10 -11.48 -2.74
CA GLY A 141 -3.88 -12.70 -3.49
C GLY A 141 -3.23 -13.77 -2.63
N ALA A 142 -3.18 -14.98 -3.14
CA ALA A 142 -2.54 -16.09 -2.46
C ALA A 142 -1.01 -15.98 -2.57
N ILE A 143 -0.33 -16.29 -1.49
CA ILE A 143 1.13 -16.40 -1.47
C ILE A 143 1.46 -17.89 -1.62
N ASP A 144 2.13 -18.25 -2.72
CA ASP A 144 2.55 -19.63 -2.93
C ASP A 144 3.83 -19.94 -2.12
N ASP A 145 4.18 -21.24 -2.09
CA ASP A 145 5.32 -21.71 -1.33
C ASP A 145 6.64 -21.12 -1.83
N ASN A 146 6.76 -20.90 -3.13
CA ASN A 146 7.97 -20.34 -3.73
C ASN A 146 8.17 -18.89 -3.29
N LEU A 147 7.10 -18.09 -3.28
CA LEU A 147 7.16 -16.71 -2.82
C LEU A 147 7.43 -16.66 -1.31
N SER A 148 6.77 -17.50 -0.54
CA SER A 148 7.00 -17.61 0.91
C SER A 148 8.45 -17.95 1.23
N GLU A 149 9.03 -18.89 0.51
CA GLU A 149 10.43 -19.29 0.68
C GLU A 149 11.39 -18.13 0.34
N ALA A 150 11.13 -17.42 -0.77
CA ALA A 150 11.96 -16.29 -1.19
C ALA A 150 11.92 -15.13 -0.18
N LEU A 151 10.84 -15.00 0.59
CA LEU A 151 10.67 -13.94 1.57
C LEU A 151 11.21 -14.28 2.96
N LYS A 152 11.68 -15.49 3.20
CA LYS A 152 12.23 -15.88 4.51
C LYS A 152 13.40 -15.02 4.94
N ASP A 153 14.20 -14.55 4.00
CA ASP A 153 15.35 -13.70 4.27
C ASP A 153 14.99 -12.22 4.40
N PHE A 154 13.69 -11.87 4.29
CA PHE A 154 13.20 -10.50 4.37
C PHE A 154 12.65 -10.30 5.77
N PRO A 155 13.27 -9.43 6.59
CA PRO A 155 12.98 -9.38 8.03
C PRO A 155 11.60 -8.84 8.39
N HIS A 156 10.92 -8.14 7.47
CA HIS A 156 9.67 -7.45 7.77
C HIS A 156 8.58 -7.65 6.70
N ALA A 157 8.65 -8.75 5.99
CA ALA A 157 7.62 -9.08 5.01
C ALA A 157 6.50 -9.93 5.63
#